data_518b50fac7c981d774b51877cd5ba02b
#
_entry.id   518b50fac7c981d774b51877cd5ba02b
#
_cell.length_a   1.000
_cell.length_b   1.000
_cell.length_c   1.000
_cell.angle_alpha   90.00
_cell.angle_beta   90.00
_cell.angle_gamma   90.00
#
_symmetry.space_group_name_H-M   'P 1'
#
loop_
_entity.id
_entity.type
_entity.pdbx_description
1 polymer ?
#
loop_
_entity_poly.entity_id
_entity_poly.type
_entity_poly.pdbx_seq_one_letter_code
_entity_poly.pdbx_strand_id
1 'polypeptide(L)'
;MPETARLVTRDELKSYMNTGTSAVPVWSLIGEGFTALSENKNPKTYARKYIHERTERTDVIGYAPSVPFTADVHTVDPVIAKIQEIYNGEKVGADAQVEILTVREWDIGTVVGTYKAIKRTYSTVCDKEGDGTDALVISGTFHAVSNISNGTFDGDKFTAAA
;
A
#
# COMPACT_ATOMS: atom_id res chain seq x y z
N MET A 1 -16.60 -6.94 -27.78
CA MET A 1 -15.62 -8.00 -28.00
C MET A 1 -15.07 -8.46 -26.64
N PRO A 2 -14.97 -9.75 -26.40
CA PRO A 2 -14.28 -10.21 -25.22
C PRO A 2 -12.82 -9.75 -25.28
N GLU A 3 -12.34 -9.20 -24.20
CA GLU A 3 -10.95 -8.77 -24.09
C GLU A 3 -10.04 -10.00 -24.19
N THR A 4 -9.04 -9.94 -25.05
CA THR A 4 -8.07 -11.04 -25.18
C THR A 4 -7.20 -11.08 -23.93
N ALA A 5 -7.06 -12.26 -23.33
CA ALA A 5 -6.21 -12.45 -22.18
C ALA A 5 -4.77 -12.00 -22.50
N ARG A 6 -4.21 -11.16 -21.66
CA ARG A 6 -2.83 -10.66 -21.76
C ARG A 6 -2.13 -10.71 -20.41
N LEU A 7 -0.84 -10.66 -20.44
CA LEU A 7 -0.04 -10.58 -19.22
C LEU A 7 -0.12 -9.15 -18.64
N VAL A 8 -0.43 -9.05 -17.35
CA VAL A 8 -0.38 -7.79 -16.62
C VAL A 8 1.06 -7.55 -16.18
N THR A 9 1.57 -6.35 -16.44
CA THR A 9 2.94 -5.97 -16.07
C THR A 9 2.97 -5.26 -14.70
N ARG A 10 4.13 -5.27 -14.05
CA ARG A 10 4.28 -4.70 -12.68
C ARG A 10 3.95 -3.21 -12.62
N ASP A 11 4.23 -2.47 -13.67
CA ASP A 11 3.99 -1.03 -13.75
C ASP A 11 2.49 -0.66 -13.81
N GLU A 12 1.63 -1.61 -14.12
CA GLU A 12 0.18 -1.42 -14.10
C GLU A 12 -0.42 -1.46 -12.68
N LEU A 13 0.34 -1.93 -11.70
CA LEU A 13 -0.01 -1.84 -10.28
C LEU A 13 0.69 -0.64 -9.67
N LYS A 14 -0.05 0.42 -9.43
CA LYS A 14 0.48 1.67 -8.89
C LYS A 14 -0.01 1.92 -7.48
N SER A 15 0.84 2.52 -6.69
CA SER A 15 0.52 2.94 -5.33
C SER A 15 0.69 4.44 -5.20
N TYR A 16 -0.23 5.07 -4.48
CA TYR A 16 -0.22 6.50 -4.20
C TYR A 16 -0.30 6.71 -2.69
N MET A 17 0.43 7.69 -2.21
CA MET A 17 0.36 8.09 -0.80
C MET A 17 -0.35 9.43 -0.68
N ASN A 18 -1.21 9.56 0.32
CA ASN A 18 -1.78 10.86 0.65
C ASN A 18 -0.71 11.71 1.35
N THR A 19 -0.19 12.69 0.63
CA THR A 19 0.78 13.65 1.15
C THR A 19 0.14 14.93 1.68
N GLY A 20 -1.19 15.05 1.54
CA GLY A 20 -1.98 16.11 2.12
C GLY A 20 -2.57 15.73 3.48
N THR A 21 -3.77 16.19 3.76
CA THR A 21 -4.52 15.85 4.96
C THR A 21 -5.66 14.88 4.63
N SER A 22 -6.27 14.26 5.64
CA SER A 22 -7.44 13.41 5.41
C SER A 22 -8.65 14.20 4.90
N ALA A 23 -8.75 15.48 5.24
CA ALA A 23 -9.81 16.37 4.75
C ALA A 23 -9.57 16.86 3.32
N VAL A 24 -8.31 17.10 2.96
CA VAL A 24 -7.89 17.53 1.62
C VAL A 24 -6.77 16.61 1.15
N PRO A 25 -7.09 15.41 0.65
CA PRO A 25 -6.08 14.45 0.22
C PRO A 25 -5.37 14.90 -1.05
N VAL A 26 -4.06 14.69 -1.08
CA VAL A 26 -3.21 14.88 -2.27
C VAL A 26 -2.51 13.55 -2.53
N TRP A 27 -2.93 12.87 -3.58
CA TRP A 27 -2.40 11.56 -3.93
C TRP A 27 -1.14 11.69 -4.77
N SER A 28 -0.02 11.32 -4.18
CA SER A 28 1.30 11.35 -4.83
C SER A 28 1.76 9.94 -5.16
N LEU A 29 2.23 9.73 -6.39
CA LEU A 29 2.69 8.42 -6.85
C LEU A 29 3.91 7.96 -6.06
N ILE A 30 3.83 6.73 -5.54
CA ILE A 30 4.97 6.03 -4.95
C ILE A 30 5.68 5.30 -6.09
N GLY A 31 6.67 5.91 -6.69
CA GLY A 31 7.30 5.37 -7.89
C GLY A 31 8.78 5.67 -7.97
N GLU A 32 9.13 6.90 -8.25
CA GLU A 32 10.52 7.28 -8.45
C GLU A 32 11.36 7.01 -7.19
N GLY A 33 12.47 6.33 -7.37
CA GLY A 33 13.35 5.95 -6.28
C GLY A 33 12.98 4.66 -5.55
N PHE A 34 11.73 4.23 -5.62
CA PHE A 34 11.31 2.99 -4.96
C PHE A 34 11.74 1.76 -5.76
N THR A 35 12.60 0.96 -5.17
CA THR A 35 13.11 -0.29 -5.75
C THR A 35 12.37 -1.52 -5.25
N ALA A 36 11.70 -1.41 -4.11
CA ALA A 36 10.89 -2.47 -3.55
C ALA A 36 9.64 -1.89 -2.88
N LEU A 37 8.51 -2.42 -3.24
CA LEU A 37 7.20 -2.13 -2.64
C LEU A 37 6.27 -3.30 -2.96
N SER A 38 6.13 -4.23 -2.03
CA SER A 38 5.25 -5.39 -2.21
C SER A 38 4.43 -5.64 -0.96
N GLU A 39 3.14 -5.93 -1.14
CA GLU A 39 2.24 -6.18 -0.04
C GLU A 39 2.23 -7.66 0.35
N ASN A 40 2.46 -7.93 1.63
CA ASN A 40 2.29 -9.25 2.24
C ASN A 40 1.02 -9.23 3.08
N LYS A 41 0.07 -10.09 2.78
CA LYS A 41 -1.20 -10.15 3.53
C LYS A 41 -1.06 -10.77 4.91
N ASN A 42 -0.06 -11.63 5.11
CA ASN A 42 0.22 -12.32 6.37
C ASN A 42 -1.06 -12.92 6.99
N PRO A 43 -1.72 -13.87 6.30
CA PRO A 43 -2.98 -14.42 6.77
C PRO A 43 -2.79 -15.14 8.10
N LYS A 44 -3.74 -14.95 8.99
CA LYS A 44 -3.84 -15.71 10.25
C LYS A 44 -4.84 -16.83 10.05
N THR A 45 -4.44 -18.03 10.41
CA THR A 45 -5.24 -19.23 10.24
C THR A 45 -5.57 -19.87 11.56
N TYR A 46 -6.71 -20.54 11.59
CA TYR A 46 -7.13 -21.40 12.70
C TYR A 46 -7.38 -22.80 12.15
N ALA A 47 -6.57 -23.74 12.59
CA ALA A 47 -6.66 -25.14 12.17
C ALA A 47 -7.27 -25.97 13.29
N ARG A 48 -8.22 -26.83 12.93
CA ARG A 48 -8.84 -27.75 13.88
C ARG A 48 -9.37 -29.00 13.18
N LYS A 49 -9.47 -30.06 13.94
CA LYS A 49 -10.07 -31.32 13.53
C LYS A 49 -11.20 -31.67 14.48
N TYR A 50 -12.39 -31.84 13.95
CA TYR A 50 -13.53 -32.30 14.78
C TYR A 50 -13.46 -33.79 15.04
N ILE A 51 -14.08 -34.22 16.14
CA ILE A 51 -14.00 -35.61 16.61
C ILE A 51 -14.60 -36.63 15.63
N HIS A 52 -15.50 -36.19 14.76
CA HIS A 52 -16.18 -37.03 13.77
C HIS A 52 -15.53 -37.00 12.40
N GLU A 53 -14.47 -36.20 12.21
CA GLU A 53 -13.82 -36.00 10.93
C GLU A 53 -12.42 -36.60 10.89
N ARG A 54 -12.02 -37.11 9.73
CA ARG A 54 -10.65 -37.59 9.50
C ARG A 54 -9.71 -36.50 9.04
N THR A 55 -10.26 -35.42 8.44
CA THR A 55 -9.50 -34.33 7.83
C THR A 55 -9.50 -33.11 8.73
N GLU A 56 -8.36 -32.48 8.86
CA GLU A 56 -8.22 -31.18 9.52
C GLU A 56 -8.76 -30.08 8.62
N ARG A 57 -9.46 -29.12 9.22
CA ARG A 57 -9.94 -27.91 8.55
C ARG A 57 -9.09 -26.72 8.96
N THR A 58 -8.72 -25.91 7.98
CA THR A 58 -7.99 -24.67 8.21
C THR A 58 -8.82 -23.50 7.70
N ASP A 59 -9.18 -22.60 8.59
CA ASP A 59 -9.93 -21.39 8.25
C ASP A 59 -9.03 -20.15 8.37
N VAL A 60 -9.18 -19.22 7.46
CA VAL A 60 -8.52 -17.92 7.55
C VAL A 60 -9.35 -17.03 8.45
N ILE A 61 -8.79 -16.59 9.56
CA ILE A 61 -9.49 -15.80 10.58
C ILE A 61 -9.11 -14.33 10.60
N GLY A 62 -8.12 -13.94 9.84
CA GLY A 62 -7.71 -12.55 9.76
C GLY A 62 -6.47 -12.34 8.92
N TYR A 63 -6.07 -11.09 8.81
CA TYR A 63 -4.89 -10.66 8.06
C TYR A 63 -4.11 -9.61 8.87
N ALA A 64 -2.81 -9.59 8.69
CA ALA A 64 -1.93 -8.56 9.25
C ALA A 64 -1.05 -7.99 8.12
N PRO A 65 -1.63 -7.24 7.17
CA PRO A 65 -0.91 -6.79 6.00
C PRO A 65 0.27 -5.89 6.33
N SER A 66 1.35 -6.09 5.61
CA SER A 66 2.55 -5.27 5.68
C SER A 66 3.11 -5.03 4.30
N VAL A 67 3.70 -3.85 4.10
CA VAL A 67 4.29 -3.45 2.83
C VAL A 67 5.72 -2.97 3.09
N PRO A 68 6.72 -3.87 3.03
CA PRO A 68 8.11 -3.44 3.12
C PRO A 68 8.49 -2.58 1.92
N PHE A 69 9.29 -1.56 2.16
CA PHE A 69 9.75 -0.66 1.13
C PHE A 69 11.25 -0.38 1.22
N THR A 70 11.84 -0.12 0.08
CA THR A 70 13.21 0.37 -0.05
C THR A 70 13.21 1.44 -1.13
N ALA A 71 13.80 2.58 -0.86
CA ALA A 71 13.81 3.69 -1.79
C ALA A 71 15.13 4.46 -1.75
N ASP A 72 15.54 4.92 -2.93
CA ASP A 72 16.59 5.91 -3.05
C ASP A 72 15.99 7.28 -2.78
N VAL A 73 16.67 8.08 -1.97
CA VAL A 73 16.19 9.42 -1.62
C VAL A 73 16.42 10.40 -2.77
N HIS A 74 15.34 10.98 -3.25
CA HIS A 74 15.37 12.04 -4.25
C HIS A 74 14.87 13.35 -3.64
N THR A 75 15.44 14.44 -4.07
CA THR A 75 14.95 15.77 -3.70
C THR A 75 13.61 16.06 -4.39
N VAL A 76 12.76 16.87 -3.76
CA VAL A 76 11.47 17.30 -4.33
C VAL A 76 10.44 16.14 -4.55
N ASP A 77 10.65 15.00 -3.92
CA ASP A 77 9.69 13.91 -3.95
C ASP A 77 8.78 14.03 -2.71
N PRO A 78 7.47 14.26 -2.88
CA PRO A 78 6.56 14.46 -1.74
C PRO A 78 6.38 13.20 -0.89
N VAL A 79 6.46 12.01 -1.47
CA VAL A 79 6.34 10.74 -0.74
C VAL A 79 7.57 10.53 0.16
N ILE A 80 8.75 10.71 -0.39
CA ILE A 80 10.02 10.61 0.36
C ILE A 80 10.06 11.67 1.47
N ALA A 81 9.65 12.90 1.17
CA ALA A 81 9.56 13.97 2.15
C ALA A 81 8.64 13.61 3.32
N LYS A 82 7.50 13.00 3.04
CA LYS A 82 6.54 12.55 4.06
C LYS A 82 7.15 11.45 4.95
N ILE A 83 7.82 10.48 4.35
CA ILE A 83 8.49 9.39 5.08
C ILE A 83 9.63 9.94 5.94
N GLN A 84 10.44 10.84 5.40
CA GLN A 84 11.54 11.48 6.13
C GLN A 84 11.04 12.36 7.29
N GLU A 85 9.91 13.03 7.12
CA GLU A 85 9.27 13.81 8.19
C GLU A 85 8.91 12.90 9.39
N ILE A 86 8.36 11.74 9.11
CA ILE A 86 8.03 10.75 10.16
C ILE A 86 9.30 10.20 10.80
N TYR A 87 10.30 9.86 10.00
CA TYR A 87 11.58 9.33 10.48
C TYR A 87 12.35 10.34 11.33
N ASN A 88 12.56 11.54 10.83
CA ASN A 88 13.34 12.57 11.50
C ASN A 88 12.64 13.11 12.77
N GLY A 89 11.32 13.13 12.75
CA GLY A 89 10.53 13.56 13.91
C GLY A 89 10.28 12.46 14.94
N GLU A 90 10.72 11.22 14.65
CA GLU A 90 10.44 10.04 15.48
C GLU A 90 8.96 9.95 15.86
N LYS A 91 8.09 10.22 14.89
CA LYS A 91 6.64 10.31 15.12
C LYS A 91 6.05 8.97 15.51
N VAL A 92 5.05 9.00 16.38
CA VAL A 92 4.39 7.81 16.91
C VAL A 92 2.87 7.92 16.78
N GLY A 93 2.19 6.78 16.88
CA GLY A 93 0.74 6.72 16.84
C GLY A 93 0.14 7.28 15.56
N ALA A 94 -0.87 8.11 15.67
CA ALA A 94 -1.57 8.68 14.53
C ALA A 94 -0.68 9.58 13.65
N ASP A 95 0.33 10.21 14.23
CA ASP A 95 1.24 11.08 13.49
C ASP A 95 2.19 10.31 12.56
N ALA A 96 2.36 9.01 12.80
CA ALA A 96 3.13 8.11 11.95
C ALA A 96 2.26 7.38 10.90
N GLN A 97 0.98 7.66 10.84
CA GLN A 97 0.06 7.01 9.92
C GLN A 97 -0.02 7.73 8.58
N VAL A 98 -0.12 6.95 7.52
CA VAL A 98 -0.31 7.44 6.15
C VAL A 98 -1.41 6.64 5.46
N GLU A 99 -2.13 7.26 4.56
CA GLU A 99 -3.10 6.58 3.70
C GLU A 99 -2.42 6.20 2.39
N ILE A 100 -2.55 4.93 2.01
CA ILE A 100 -2.00 4.41 0.75
C ILE A 100 -3.13 3.88 -0.10
N LEU A 101 -3.11 4.27 -1.37
CA LEU A 101 -4.06 3.88 -2.39
C LEU A 101 -3.35 2.95 -3.37
N THR A 102 -3.86 1.74 -3.53
CA THR A 102 -3.36 0.77 -4.51
C THR A 102 -4.31 0.75 -5.71
N VAL A 103 -3.81 1.10 -6.88
CA VAL A 103 -4.58 1.23 -8.11
C VAL A 103 -4.20 0.13 -9.08
N ARG A 104 -5.21 -0.54 -9.64
CA ARG A 104 -5.06 -1.59 -10.66
C ARG A 104 -5.46 -1.04 -12.02
N GLU A 105 -4.49 -0.62 -12.81
CA GLU A 105 -4.76 0.04 -14.09
C GLU A 105 -5.35 -0.89 -15.16
N TRP A 106 -5.26 -2.20 -14.97
CA TRP A 106 -5.90 -3.18 -15.87
C TRP A 106 -7.37 -3.44 -15.52
N ASP A 107 -7.85 -2.93 -14.38
CA ASP A 107 -9.21 -3.17 -13.89
C ASP A 107 -10.00 -1.87 -13.91
N ILE A 108 -10.74 -1.67 -14.98
CA ILE A 108 -11.48 -0.43 -15.22
C ILE A 108 -12.67 -0.34 -14.28
N GLY A 109 -12.86 0.87 -13.70
CA GLY A 109 -14.03 1.18 -12.88
C GLY A 109 -15.31 1.32 -13.70
N THR A 110 -16.42 1.50 -13.00
CA THR A 110 -17.74 1.66 -13.63
C THR A 110 -17.88 2.99 -14.39
N VAL A 111 -17.09 3.98 -14.03
CA VAL A 111 -17.05 5.29 -14.70
C VAL A 111 -15.86 5.33 -15.64
N VAL A 112 -16.09 5.83 -16.88
CA VAL A 112 -15.03 5.96 -17.88
C VAL A 112 -13.87 6.83 -17.34
N GLY A 113 -12.65 6.34 -17.55
CA GLY A 113 -11.44 7.03 -17.09
C GLY A 113 -11.06 6.74 -15.64
N THR A 114 -11.76 5.83 -14.97
CA THR A 114 -11.43 5.41 -13.60
C THR A 114 -10.91 3.98 -13.57
N TYR A 115 -10.10 3.70 -12.55
CA TYR A 115 -9.59 2.35 -12.27
C TYR A 115 -10.01 1.91 -10.87
N LYS A 116 -10.17 0.63 -10.67
CA LYS A 116 -10.44 0.09 -9.34
C LYS A 116 -9.24 0.29 -8.43
N ALA A 117 -9.53 0.74 -7.23
CA ALA A 117 -8.51 1.09 -6.25
C ALA A 117 -8.92 0.64 -4.86
N ILE A 118 -7.92 0.39 -4.03
CA ILE A 118 -8.10 0.02 -2.63
C ILE A 118 -7.34 1.02 -1.78
N LYS A 119 -8.03 1.65 -0.84
CA LYS A 119 -7.44 2.56 0.14
C LYS A 119 -7.32 1.89 1.49
N ARG A 120 -6.20 2.09 2.15
CA ARG A 120 -5.97 1.62 3.51
C ARG A 120 -5.02 2.55 4.24
N THR A 121 -5.21 2.69 5.54
CA THR A 121 -4.30 3.42 6.41
C THR A 121 -3.23 2.49 6.95
N TYR A 122 -1.98 2.94 6.91
CA TYR A 122 -0.82 2.21 7.40
C TYR A 122 -0.06 3.04 8.43
N SER A 123 0.52 2.34 9.39
CA SER A 123 1.53 2.92 10.29
C SER A 123 2.90 2.78 9.62
N THR A 124 3.61 3.87 9.49
CA THR A 124 4.93 3.89 8.86
C THR A 124 6.00 3.56 9.90
N VAL A 125 6.64 2.42 9.73
CA VAL A 125 7.80 2.03 10.53
C VAL A 125 9.03 2.23 9.68
N CYS A 126 9.68 3.37 9.81
CA CYS A 126 10.88 3.71 9.08
C CYS A 126 12.08 3.16 9.85
N ASP A 127 12.72 2.17 9.29
CA ASP A 127 13.71 1.34 9.98
C ASP A 127 15.10 1.96 9.95
N LYS A 128 15.56 2.37 8.78
CA LYS A 128 16.89 2.98 8.63
C LYS A 128 17.01 3.90 7.43
N GLU A 129 17.92 4.85 7.56
CA GLU A 129 18.34 5.76 6.49
C GLU A 129 19.86 5.85 6.50
N GLY A 130 20.46 5.89 5.32
CA GLY A 130 21.90 6.04 5.18
C GLY A 130 22.63 4.74 4.86
N ASP A 131 21.92 3.69 4.48
CA ASP A 131 22.52 2.45 4.00
C ASP A 131 23.13 2.65 2.60
N GLY A 132 24.23 1.96 2.35
CA GLY A 132 24.98 2.10 1.09
C GLY A 132 26.02 3.20 1.11
N THR A 133 26.79 3.32 0.03
CA THR A 133 27.90 4.26 -0.11
C THR A 133 27.75 5.23 -1.29
N ASP A 134 26.87 4.94 -2.22
CA ASP A 134 26.64 5.77 -3.42
C ASP A 134 25.41 6.67 -3.24
N ALA A 135 24.22 6.10 -3.31
CA ALA A 135 22.98 6.83 -3.09
C ALA A 135 22.52 6.71 -1.63
N LEU A 136 21.82 7.71 -1.14
CA LEU A 136 21.18 7.64 0.17
C LEU A 136 19.91 6.77 0.04
N VAL A 137 19.86 5.69 0.81
CA VAL A 137 18.75 4.74 0.81
C VAL A 137 17.97 4.83 2.12
N ILE A 138 16.66 4.87 2.02
CA ILE A 138 15.73 4.77 3.16
C ILE A 138 14.90 3.50 3.02
N SER A 139 14.69 2.80 4.11
CA SER A 139 13.91 1.56 4.13
C SER A 139 13.07 1.42 5.39
N GLY A 140 12.02 0.65 5.29
CA GLY A 140 11.10 0.38 6.39
C GLY A 140 9.94 -0.48 5.95
N THR A 141 8.87 -0.44 6.73
CA THR A 141 7.66 -1.22 6.46
C THR A 141 6.42 -0.41 6.83
N PHE A 142 5.42 -0.45 5.97
CA PHE A 142 4.09 0.04 6.29
C PHE A 142 3.26 -1.11 6.86
N HIS A 143 2.72 -0.95 8.05
CA HIS A 143 1.83 -1.94 8.68
C HIS A 143 0.38 -1.45 8.65
N ALA A 144 -0.53 -2.28 8.19
CA ALA A 144 -1.93 -1.92 8.11
C ALA A 144 -2.55 -1.69 9.51
N VAL A 145 -3.26 -0.59 9.67
CA VAL A 145 -3.98 -0.24 10.91
C VAL A 145 -5.48 -0.09 10.71
N SER A 146 -5.97 -0.24 9.49
CA SER A 146 -7.40 -0.16 9.16
C SER A 146 -7.82 -1.25 8.20
N ASN A 147 -9.14 -1.42 8.06
CA ASN A 147 -9.71 -2.26 7.01
C ASN A 147 -9.55 -1.59 5.65
N ILE A 148 -9.68 -2.42 4.60
CA ILE A 148 -9.67 -1.91 3.23
C ILE A 148 -10.93 -1.11 2.93
N SER A 149 -10.77 -0.07 2.12
CA SER A 149 -11.87 0.66 1.50
C SER A 149 -11.75 0.52 -0.01
N ASN A 150 -12.71 -0.14 -0.62
CA ASN A 150 -12.76 -0.30 -2.07
C ASN A 150 -13.35 0.94 -2.73
N GLY A 151 -12.91 1.23 -3.93
CA GLY A 151 -13.42 2.37 -4.69
C GLY A 151 -12.78 2.48 -6.05
N THR A 152 -12.82 3.68 -6.60
CA THR A 152 -12.25 4.01 -7.91
C THR A 152 -11.34 5.22 -7.81
N PHE A 153 -10.37 5.30 -8.70
CA PHE A 153 -9.41 6.38 -8.78
C PHE A 153 -9.30 6.89 -10.23
N ASP A 154 -9.41 8.18 -10.40
CA ASP A 154 -9.37 8.83 -11.72
C ASP A 154 -8.02 9.45 -12.08
N GLY A 155 -7.00 9.26 -11.25
CA GLY A 155 -5.68 9.85 -11.37
C GLY A 155 -5.44 11.02 -10.41
N ASP A 156 -6.47 11.55 -9.81
CA ASP A 156 -6.42 12.70 -8.90
C ASP A 156 -7.22 12.47 -7.64
N LYS A 157 -8.38 11.86 -7.75
CA LYS A 157 -9.32 11.70 -6.65
C LYS A 157 -9.76 10.24 -6.50
N PHE A 158 -9.80 9.79 -5.24
CA PHE A 158 -10.38 8.50 -4.86
C PHE A 158 -11.85 8.68 -4.48
N THR A 159 -12.71 7.83 -5.04
CA THR A 159 -14.13 7.76 -4.70
C THR A 159 -14.45 6.39 -4.11
N ALA A 160 -14.86 6.36 -2.85
CA ALA A 160 -15.21 5.12 -2.18
C ALA A 160 -16.45 4.47 -2.82
N ALA A 161 -16.46 3.13 -2.86
CA ALA A 161 -17.62 2.38 -3.30
C ALA A 161 -18.76 2.52 -2.29
N ALA A 162 -19.94 2.58 -2.80
CA ALA A 162 -21.15 2.66 -1.98
C ALA A 162 -21.44 1.32 -1.28
#